data_abe5b5b80a83c6c80e9e891d3ace9569
#
_entry.id   abe5b5b80a83c6c80e9e891d3ace9569
#
_cell.length_a   1.000
_cell.length_b   1.000
_cell.length_c   1.000
_cell.angle_alpha   90.00
_cell.angle_beta   90.00
_cell.angle_gamma   90.00
#
_symmetry.space_group_name_H-M   'P 1'
#
loop_
_entity.id
_entity.type
_entity.pdbx_description
1 polymer ?
#
loop_
_entity_poly.entity_id
_entity_poly.type
_entity_poly.pdbx_seq_one_letter_code
_entity_poly.pdbx_strand_id
1 'polypeptide(L)'
;MKLSINLNKIALIRNSRGSISPNLENFARTALEENILGLTAHPRPDNRHIRYEDLELIKKLTEEYQKEFNIEGNPLEQPSSKYRGYLALIEEFKPTQATLVPDDTNQLTSDHGWEISELNGENFTSSIINNCDRCSIFVNAGTDLSSLNNKNINAIEIYTGPYAVAYKSGNKELLDIELKKIIFTAESAREGGLRVNAGHDLDLSNIPLLRERDLIDEVSIGHAIISESLDKGFKTTIRQYIKTING
;
A
#
# COMPACT_ATOMS: atom_id res chain seq x y z
N MET A 1 14.45 2.35 -4.82
CA MET A 1 13.12 2.46 -4.13
C MET A 1 12.28 3.52 -4.83
N LYS A 2 10.94 3.33 -4.99
CA LYS A 2 10.01 4.29 -5.61
C LYS A 2 8.87 4.63 -4.65
N LEU A 3 8.21 5.77 -4.86
CA LEU A 3 7.11 6.25 -4.02
C LEU A 3 5.76 6.01 -4.69
N SER A 4 4.85 5.32 -4.04
CA SER A 4 3.40 5.32 -4.31
C SER A 4 2.69 6.12 -3.22
N ILE A 5 1.70 6.94 -3.60
CA ILE A 5 0.95 7.77 -2.65
C ILE A 5 -0.43 7.18 -2.41
N ASN A 6 -0.68 6.81 -1.16
CA ASN A 6 -1.98 6.31 -0.73
C ASN A 6 -2.93 7.48 -0.40
N LEU A 7 -4.07 7.54 -1.09
CA LEU A 7 -5.04 8.64 -1.01
C LEU A 7 -6.11 8.43 0.08
N ASN A 8 -6.09 7.33 0.82
CA ASN A 8 -7.13 6.99 1.80
C ASN A 8 -7.39 8.11 2.80
N LYS A 9 -6.34 8.78 3.31
CA LYS A 9 -6.51 9.82 4.33
C LYS A 9 -7.14 11.11 3.79
N ILE A 10 -6.89 11.47 2.52
CA ILE A 10 -7.60 12.59 1.87
C ILE A 10 -9.09 12.27 1.78
N ALA A 11 -9.43 11.07 1.30
CA ALA A 11 -10.81 10.62 1.21
C ALA A 11 -11.49 10.53 2.59
N LEU A 12 -10.77 10.07 3.63
CA LEU A 12 -11.27 10.04 5.01
C LEU A 12 -11.63 11.43 5.53
N ILE A 13 -10.76 12.44 5.34
CA ILE A 13 -11.02 13.81 5.75
C ILE A 13 -12.26 14.36 5.01
N ARG A 14 -12.38 14.16 3.70
CA ARG A 14 -13.57 14.52 2.92
C ARG A 14 -14.83 13.88 3.50
N ASN A 15 -14.77 12.58 3.79
CA ASN A 15 -15.93 11.82 4.26
C ASN A 15 -16.37 12.21 5.66
N SER A 16 -15.46 12.69 6.51
CA SER A 16 -15.77 13.10 7.90
C SER A 16 -16.83 14.20 8.00
N ARG A 17 -17.03 14.97 6.92
CA ARG A 17 -18.05 16.02 6.82
C ARG A 17 -19.14 15.70 5.77
N GLY A 18 -19.05 14.58 5.05
CA GLY A 18 -19.95 14.27 3.95
C GLY A 18 -19.92 15.32 2.83
N SER A 19 -18.77 15.99 2.63
CA SER A 19 -18.60 17.08 1.68
C SER A 19 -17.76 16.66 0.47
N ILE A 20 -17.50 17.61 -0.45
CA ILE A 20 -16.58 17.42 -1.58
C ILE A 20 -15.16 17.91 -1.26
N SER A 21 -14.95 18.46 -0.08
CA SER A 21 -13.66 19.02 0.37
C SER A 21 -13.06 18.18 1.50
N PRO A 22 -11.74 17.86 1.44
CA PRO A 22 -10.79 18.17 0.36
C PRO A 22 -11.16 17.47 -0.96
N ASN A 23 -10.92 18.14 -2.08
CA ASN A 23 -11.19 17.58 -3.41
C ASN A 23 -10.13 16.55 -3.77
N LEU A 24 -10.52 15.26 -3.86
CA LEU A 24 -9.60 14.15 -4.11
C LEU A 24 -8.87 14.29 -5.46
N GLU A 25 -9.55 14.78 -6.50
CA GLU A 25 -8.96 14.97 -7.82
C GLU A 25 -7.79 15.96 -7.79
N ASN A 26 -7.93 17.08 -7.09
CA ASN A 26 -6.85 18.08 -6.98
C ASN A 26 -5.62 17.49 -6.30
N PHE A 27 -5.80 16.69 -5.25
CA PHE A 27 -4.69 16.03 -4.56
C PHE A 27 -4.05 14.94 -5.42
N ALA A 28 -4.86 14.14 -6.12
CA ALA A 28 -4.37 13.12 -7.05
C ALA A 28 -3.54 13.74 -8.18
N ARG A 29 -4.04 14.79 -8.85
CA ARG A 29 -3.30 15.51 -9.89
C ARG A 29 -2.00 16.11 -9.36
N THR A 30 -2.04 16.79 -8.21
CA THR A 30 -0.83 17.35 -7.59
C THR A 30 0.22 16.27 -7.32
N ALA A 31 -0.19 15.08 -6.89
CA ALA A 31 0.73 13.96 -6.67
C ALA A 31 1.31 13.43 -7.99
N LEU A 32 0.44 13.24 -9.00
CA LEU A 32 0.82 12.67 -10.31
C LEU A 32 1.74 13.58 -11.13
N GLU A 33 1.70 14.91 -10.88
CA GLU A 33 2.66 15.87 -11.47
C GLU A 33 4.09 15.69 -10.95
N GLU A 34 4.28 15.01 -9.83
CA GLU A 34 5.60 14.79 -9.24
C GLU A 34 6.19 13.44 -9.70
N ASN A 35 7.47 13.22 -9.42
CA ASN A 35 8.19 11.99 -9.81
C ASN A 35 7.87 10.81 -8.87
N ILE A 36 6.60 10.41 -8.84
CA ILE A 36 6.12 9.23 -8.10
C ILE A 36 5.87 8.05 -9.04
N LEU A 37 5.79 6.85 -8.49
CA LEU A 37 5.45 5.63 -9.23
C LEU A 37 3.96 5.63 -9.59
N GLY A 38 3.10 5.88 -8.62
CA GLY A 38 1.66 5.78 -8.80
C GLY A 38 0.85 6.21 -7.59
N LEU A 39 -0.42 5.85 -7.63
CA LEU A 39 -1.39 6.08 -6.57
C LEU A 39 -1.91 4.75 -6.03
N THR A 40 -2.15 4.72 -4.72
CA THR A 40 -2.75 3.59 -4.02
C THR A 40 -4.10 3.99 -3.42
N ALA A 41 -5.08 3.10 -3.52
CA ALA A 41 -6.40 3.26 -2.95
C ALA A 41 -6.88 1.96 -2.28
N HIS A 42 -7.50 2.07 -1.10
CA HIS A 42 -8.05 0.96 -0.36
C HIS A 42 -9.56 1.16 -0.14
N PRO A 43 -10.41 0.69 -1.05
CA PRO A 43 -11.85 0.71 -0.83
C PRO A 43 -12.23 -0.33 0.22
N ARG A 44 -12.71 0.13 1.38
CA ARG A 44 -13.17 -0.76 2.46
C ARG A 44 -14.70 -0.92 2.42
N PRO A 45 -15.24 -2.06 2.91
CA PRO A 45 -16.68 -2.33 2.88
C PRO A 45 -17.54 -1.28 3.58
N ASP A 46 -17.01 -0.60 4.60
CA ASP A 46 -17.69 0.46 5.35
C ASP A 46 -17.61 1.85 4.69
N ASN A 47 -16.91 1.98 3.55
CA ASN A 47 -16.72 3.23 2.81
C ASN A 47 -16.16 4.40 3.66
N ARG A 48 -15.34 4.07 4.69
CA ARG A 48 -14.79 5.12 5.56
C ARG A 48 -13.90 6.12 4.83
N HIS A 49 -13.25 5.71 3.74
CA HIS A 49 -12.37 6.59 2.94
C HIS A 49 -12.63 6.48 1.43
N ILE A 50 -11.94 5.63 0.67
CA ILE A 50 -12.12 5.48 -0.78
C ILE A 50 -13.51 4.91 -1.08
N ARG A 51 -14.23 5.54 -1.99
CA ARG A 51 -15.52 5.12 -2.51
C ARG A 51 -15.35 4.57 -3.93
N TYR A 52 -16.39 3.97 -4.45
CA TYR A 52 -16.39 3.45 -5.82
C TYR A 52 -16.06 4.53 -6.86
N GLU A 53 -16.70 5.70 -6.77
CA GLU A 53 -16.48 6.81 -7.69
C GLU A 53 -15.04 7.36 -7.65
N ASP A 54 -14.38 7.21 -6.52
CA ASP A 54 -12.98 7.58 -6.37
C ASP A 54 -12.05 6.66 -7.18
N LEU A 55 -12.39 5.37 -7.29
CA LEU A 55 -11.61 4.41 -8.09
C LEU A 55 -11.69 4.75 -9.59
N GLU A 56 -12.87 5.11 -10.10
CA GLU A 56 -13.03 5.57 -11.48
C GLU A 56 -12.16 6.81 -11.76
N LEU A 57 -12.20 7.78 -10.85
CA LEU A 57 -11.39 8.97 -10.93
C LEU A 57 -9.89 8.67 -10.92
N ILE A 58 -9.42 7.85 -9.95
CA ILE A 58 -8.00 7.54 -9.79
C ILE A 58 -7.50 6.77 -11.01
N LYS A 59 -8.25 5.78 -11.49
CA LYS A 59 -7.91 5.03 -12.71
C LYS A 59 -7.71 5.97 -13.89
N LYS A 60 -8.71 6.83 -14.17
CA LYS A 60 -8.64 7.82 -15.27
C LYS A 60 -7.39 8.69 -15.17
N LEU A 61 -7.08 9.18 -13.96
CA LEU A 61 -5.94 10.06 -13.75
C LEU A 61 -4.60 9.33 -13.89
N THR A 62 -4.47 8.12 -13.35
CA THR A 62 -3.24 7.34 -13.50
C THR A 62 -2.97 6.96 -14.95
N GLU A 63 -4.01 6.66 -15.74
CA GLU A 63 -3.89 6.48 -17.18
C GLU A 63 -3.47 7.77 -17.91
N GLU A 64 -4.08 8.93 -17.59
CA GLU A 64 -3.74 10.25 -18.15
C GLU A 64 -2.27 10.61 -17.93
N TYR A 65 -1.75 10.33 -16.73
CA TYR A 65 -0.37 10.64 -16.35
C TYR A 65 0.62 9.49 -16.60
N GLN A 66 0.18 8.36 -17.13
CA GLN A 66 0.99 7.15 -17.35
C GLN A 66 1.70 6.68 -16.08
N LYS A 67 0.95 6.62 -14.99
CA LYS A 67 1.39 6.18 -13.66
C LYS A 67 0.66 4.91 -13.23
N GLU A 68 1.23 4.20 -12.27
CA GLU A 68 0.65 2.97 -11.75
C GLU A 68 -0.55 3.24 -10.84
N PHE A 69 -1.50 2.32 -10.86
CA PHE A 69 -2.64 2.28 -9.94
C PHE A 69 -2.60 0.99 -9.13
N ASN A 70 -2.58 1.10 -7.80
CA ASN A 70 -2.69 -0.01 -6.87
C ASN A 70 -4.03 0.03 -6.13
N ILE A 71 -4.76 -1.09 -6.14
CA ILE A 71 -5.97 -1.27 -5.30
C ILE A 71 -5.65 -2.28 -4.21
N GLU A 72 -5.81 -1.87 -2.96
CA GLU A 72 -5.67 -2.72 -1.77
C GLU A 72 -7.04 -3.23 -1.31
N GLY A 73 -7.09 -4.43 -0.72
CA GLY A 73 -8.30 -4.94 -0.08
C GLY A 73 -8.24 -6.42 0.26
N ASN A 74 -9.28 -6.87 1.00
CA ASN A 74 -9.41 -8.25 1.40
C ASN A 74 -10.21 -9.04 0.32
N PRO A 75 -9.59 -10.03 -0.35
CA PRO A 75 -10.28 -10.84 -1.36
C PRO A 75 -11.41 -11.72 -0.81
N LEU A 76 -11.42 -11.98 0.50
CA LEU A 76 -12.43 -12.79 1.18
C LEU A 76 -13.65 -11.95 1.63
N GLU A 77 -13.53 -10.61 1.59
CA GLU A 77 -14.62 -9.73 2.01
C GLU A 77 -15.79 -9.79 1.04
N GLN A 78 -16.97 -10.08 1.59
CA GLN A 78 -18.17 -10.31 0.80
C GLN A 78 -18.79 -9.00 0.29
N PRO A 79 -19.42 -9.00 -0.89
CA PRO A 79 -20.19 -7.87 -1.38
C PRO A 79 -21.31 -7.47 -0.42
N SER A 80 -21.58 -6.16 -0.36
CA SER A 80 -22.69 -5.57 0.42
C SER A 80 -23.44 -4.54 -0.43
N SER A 81 -24.46 -3.91 0.14
CA SER A 81 -25.20 -2.84 -0.54
C SER A 81 -24.32 -1.60 -0.90
N LYS A 82 -23.17 -1.46 -0.26
CA LYS A 82 -22.26 -0.31 -0.44
C LYS A 82 -20.88 -0.70 -0.97
N TYR A 83 -20.62 -2.00 -1.12
CA TYR A 83 -19.32 -2.53 -1.52
C TYR A 83 -19.50 -3.71 -2.47
N ARG A 84 -18.91 -3.64 -3.65
CA ARG A 84 -19.05 -4.66 -4.68
C ARG A 84 -18.25 -5.95 -4.42
N GLY A 85 -17.37 -5.96 -3.43
CA GLY A 85 -16.38 -6.99 -3.20
C GLY A 85 -15.08 -6.72 -3.94
N TYR A 86 -13.96 -7.07 -3.29
CA TYR A 86 -12.62 -6.76 -3.81
C TYR A 86 -12.37 -7.35 -5.20
N LEU A 87 -12.73 -8.62 -5.42
CA LEU A 87 -12.51 -9.31 -6.70
C LEU A 87 -13.24 -8.62 -7.86
N ALA A 88 -14.48 -8.19 -7.63
CA ALA A 88 -15.26 -7.47 -8.64
C ALA A 88 -14.64 -6.09 -8.97
N LEU A 89 -14.06 -5.41 -7.97
CA LEU A 89 -13.35 -4.14 -8.21
C LEU A 89 -12.07 -4.37 -9.04
N ILE A 90 -11.32 -5.42 -8.78
CA ILE A 90 -10.12 -5.75 -9.57
C ILE A 90 -10.49 -6.10 -11.02
N GLU A 91 -11.54 -6.90 -11.24
CA GLU A 91 -12.03 -7.25 -12.57
C GLU A 91 -12.48 -6.02 -13.37
N GLU A 92 -13.17 -5.08 -12.71
CA GLU A 92 -13.70 -3.88 -13.34
C GLU A 92 -12.62 -2.82 -13.62
N PHE A 93 -11.80 -2.51 -12.63
CA PHE A 93 -10.83 -1.42 -12.74
C PHE A 93 -9.50 -1.84 -13.36
N LYS A 94 -9.15 -3.12 -13.35
CA LYS A 94 -7.90 -3.66 -13.91
C LYS A 94 -6.68 -2.79 -13.53
N PRO A 95 -6.38 -2.68 -12.22
CA PRO A 95 -5.26 -1.87 -11.76
C PRO A 95 -3.92 -2.46 -12.22
N THR A 96 -2.86 -1.66 -12.19
CA THR A 96 -1.49 -2.16 -12.41
C THR A 96 -1.10 -3.16 -11.32
N GLN A 97 -1.50 -2.89 -10.08
CA GLN A 97 -1.25 -3.77 -8.94
C GLN A 97 -2.52 -3.97 -8.11
N ALA A 98 -2.71 -5.19 -7.66
CA ALA A 98 -3.72 -5.56 -6.67
C ALA A 98 -3.00 -6.07 -5.43
N THR A 99 -3.15 -5.38 -4.28
CA THR A 99 -2.52 -5.78 -3.02
C THR A 99 -3.56 -6.41 -2.08
N LEU A 100 -3.36 -7.68 -1.77
CA LEU A 100 -4.24 -8.46 -0.92
C LEU A 100 -3.89 -8.22 0.55
N VAL A 101 -4.86 -7.72 1.33
CA VAL A 101 -4.68 -7.35 2.74
C VAL A 101 -5.70 -8.12 3.58
N PRO A 102 -5.29 -8.82 4.66
CA PRO A 102 -6.20 -9.63 5.49
C PRO A 102 -6.92 -8.77 6.54
N ASP A 103 -7.49 -7.66 6.14
CA ASP A 103 -8.17 -6.75 7.05
C ASP A 103 -9.69 -6.96 7.09
N ASP A 104 -10.32 -6.48 8.15
CA ASP A 104 -11.77 -6.44 8.32
C ASP A 104 -12.27 -5.05 8.75
N THR A 105 -13.59 -4.86 8.78
CA THR A 105 -14.21 -3.57 9.12
C THR A 105 -14.07 -3.16 10.58
N ASN A 106 -13.71 -4.07 11.50
CA ASN A 106 -13.54 -3.78 12.93
C ASN A 106 -12.15 -3.18 13.20
N GLN A 107 -11.18 -3.41 12.30
CA GLN A 107 -9.84 -2.84 12.43
C GLN A 107 -9.85 -1.34 12.08
N LEU A 108 -9.15 -0.53 12.87
CA LEU A 108 -8.96 0.89 12.57
C LEU A 108 -8.12 1.09 11.29
N THR A 109 -7.10 0.26 11.14
CA THR A 109 -6.20 0.19 9.98
C THR A 109 -5.71 -1.25 9.85
N SER A 110 -5.11 -1.61 8.72
CA SER A 110 -4.47 -2.93 8.57
C SER A 110 -3.31 -3.05 9.56
N ASP A 111 -3.30 -4.06 10.39
CA ASP A 111 -2.38 -4.21 11.52
C ASP A 111 -1.60 -5.54 11.53
N HIS A 112 -1.81 -6.36 10.51
CA HIS A 112 -1.09 -7.61 10.27
C HIS A 112 -1.13 -8.02 8.80
N GLY A 113 -0.22 -8.89 8.38
CA GLY A 113 -0.18 -9.50 7.05
C GLY A 113 -0.73 -10.92 7.04
N TRP A 114 -0.86 -11.50 5.84
CA TRP A 114 -1.27 -12.89 5.64
C TRP A 114 -0.27 -13.87 6.22
N GLU A 115 -0.79 -14.98 6.77
CA GLU A 115 0.00 -16.19 6.94
C GLU A 115 0.09 -16.96 5.61
N ILE A 116 1.26 -17.47 5.25
CA ILE A 116 1.47 -18.13 3.93
C ILE A 116 0.55 -19.34 3.73
N SER A 117 0.23 -20.06 4.82
CA SER A 117 -0.70 -21.20 4.79
C SER A 117 -2.11 -20.83 4.33
N GLU A 118 -2.56 -19.61 4.58
CA GLU A 118 -3.87 -19.11 4.18
C GLU A 118 -3.95 -18.87 2.67
N LEU A 119 -2.83 -18.61 2.00
CA LEU A 119 -2.76 -18.27 0.59
C LEU A 119 -2.54 -19.47 -0.34
N ASN A 120 -1.94 -20.54 0.16
CA ASN A 120 -1.52 -21.68 -0.68
C ASN A 120 -2.69 -22.53 -1.24
N GLY A 121 -3.89 -22.42 -0.66
CA GLY A 121 -5.09 -23.16 -1.10
C GLY A 121 -6.10 -22.33 -1.87
N GLU A 122 -5.90 -21.03 -1.99
CA GLU A 122 -6.92 -20.11 -2.46
C GLU A 122 -6.89 -19.90 -3.98
N ASN A 123 -8.05 -19.97 -4.61
CA ASN A 123 -8.19 -19.82 -6.07
C ASN A 123 -8.42 -18.38 -6.53
N PHE A 124 -8.66 -17.41 -5.62
CA PHE A 124 -8.95 -16.02 -5.99
C PHE A 124 -7.77 -15.34 -6.68
N THR A 125 -6.53 -15.74 -6.39
CA THR A 125 -5.33 -15.16 -7.02
C THR A 125 -5.31 -15.34 -8.53
N SER A 126 -5.88 -16.42 -9.06
CA SER A 126 -5.99 -16.63 -10.50
C SER A 126 -6.91 -15.60 -11.17
N SER A 127 -8.02 -15.25 -10.53
CA SER A 127 -8.89 -14.17 -11.03
C SER A 127 -8.20 -12.82 -10.96
N ILE A 128 -7.44 -12.56 -9.91
CA ILE A 128 -6.73 -11.30 -9.71
C ILE A 128 -5.66 -11.11 -10.76
N ILE A 129 -4.75 -12.08 -10.96
CA ILE A 129 -3.61 -11.93 -11.90
C ILE A 129 -4.06 -11.82 -13.36
N ASN A 130 -5.24 -12.31 -13.71
CA ASN A 130 -5.82 -12.13 -15.03
C ASN A 130 -6.31 -10.69 -15.29
N ASN A 131 -6.42 -9.88 -14.24
CA ASN A 131 -6.98 -8.53 -14.29
C ASN A 131 -6.01 -7.45 -13.77
N CYS A 132 -4.76 -7.78 -13.47
CA CYS A 132 -3.72 -6.83 -13.10
C CYS A 132 -2.34 -7.34 -13.54
N ASP A 133 -1.34 -6.45 -13.60
CA ASP A 133 0.04 -6.85 -13.94
C ASP A 133 0.74 -7.49 -12.74
N ARG A 134 0.38 -7.07 -11.51
CA ARG A 134 0.96 -7.56 -10.25
C ARG A 134 -0.10 -7.91 -9.23
N CYS A 135 -0.04 -9.16 -8.75
CA CYS A 135 -0.75 -9.62 -7.56
C CYS A 135 0.23 -9.59 -6.38
N SER A 136 0.04 -8.63 -5.47
CA SER A 136 0.84 -8.43 -4.27
C SER A 136 0.11 -8.94 -3.03
N ILE A 137 0.85 -9.50 -2.07
CA ILE A 137 0.30 -9.90 -0.77
C ILE A 137 0.92 -9.06 0.34
N PHE A 138 0.10 -8.63 1.29
CA PHE A 138 0.54 -7.94 2.50
C PHE A 138 1.00 -8.95 3.53
N VAL A 139 2.26 -8.91 3.97
CA VAL A 139 2.88 -9.90 4.86
C VAL A 139 3.57 -9.26 6.04
N ASN A 140 3.65 -9.99 7.16
CA ASN A 140 4.41 -9.52 8.32
C ASN A 140 5.92 -9.54 8.06
N ALA A 141 6.65 -8.58 8.63
CA ALA A 141 8.10 -8.66 8.70
C ALA A 141 8.51 -9.89 9.53
N GLY A 142 9.46 -10.68 9.05
CA GLY A 142 9.86 -11.98 9.61
C GLY A 142 9.20 -13.18 8.92
N THR A 143 8.31 -12.97 7.96
CA THR A 143 7.69 -14.06 7.18
C THR A 143 8.71 -14.71 6.24
N ASP A 144 8.81 -16.03 6.30
CA ASP A 144 9.55 -16.84 5.34
C ASP A 144 8.64 -17.20 4.15
N LEU A 145 9.03 -16.77 2.96
CA LEU A 145 8.28 -16.99 1.72
C LEU A 145 8.68 -18.25 0.96
N SER A 146 9.64 -19.02 1.46
CA SER A 146 10.12 -20.25 0.81
C SER A 146 9.02 -21.29 0.62
N SER A 147 7.98 -21.27 1.46
CA SER A 147 6.80 -22.14 1.37
C SER A 147 5.67 -21.59 0.52
N LEU A 148 5.79 -20.38 -0.03
CA LEU A 148 4.78 -19.79 -0.91
C LEU A 148 4.74 -20.56 -2.23
N ASN A 149 3.66 -21.30 -2.43
CA ASN A 149 3.46 -22.15 -3.62
C ASN A 149 2.33 -21.62 -4.52
N ASN A 150 2.17 -20.31 -4.61
CA ASN A 150 1.15 -19.67 -5.44
C ASN A 150 1.80 -18.83 -6.54
N LYS A 151 1.89 -19.39 -7.75
CA LYS A 151 2.55 -18.76 -8.91
C LYS A 151 1.85 -17.48 -9.42
N ASN A 152 0.65 -17.22 -8.99
CA ASN A 152 -0.08 -16.00 -9.35
C ASN A 152 0.35 -14.79 -8.51
N ILE A 153 1.04 -15.02 -7.39
CA ILE A 153 1.62 -13.96 -6.56
C ILE A 153 3.01 -13.64 -7.10
N ASN A 154 3.25 -12.39 -7.46
CA ASN A 154 4.51 -11.92 -8.05
C ASN A 154 5.08 -10.68 -7.36
N ALA A 155 4.43 -10.22 -6.29
CA ALA A 155 4.90 -9.15 -5.42
C ALA A 155 4.49 -9.39 -3.98
N ILE A 156 5.18 -8.73 -3.04
CA ILE A 156 4.78 -8.62 -1.64
C ILE A 156 4.78 -7.16 -1.20
N GLU A 157 4.03 -6.86 -0.14
CA GLU A 157 4.18 -5.64 0.63
C GLU A 157 4.45 -5.99 2.10
N ILE A 158 5.61 -5.60 2.62
CA ILE A 158 6.01 -5.87 3.99
C ILE A 158 5.34 -4.88 4.93
N TYR A 159 4.64 -5.36 5.96
CA TYR A 159 4.08 -4.55 7.03
C TYR A 159 5.19 -3.97 7.91
N THR A 160 5.33 -2.65 7.92
CA THR A 160 6.40 -1.94 8.62
C THR A 160 5.97 -1.25 9.92
N GLY A 161 4.74 -1.45 10.39
CA GLY A 161 4.23 -0.86 11.63
C GLY A 161 5.12 -1.13 12.85
N PRO A 162 5.48 -2.38 13.18
CA PRO A 162 6.38 -2.69 14.31
C PRO A 162 7.75 -2.00 14.20
N TYR A 163 8.33 -1.94 13.00
CA TYR A 163 9.56 -1.22 12.73
C TYR A 163 9.43 0.29 13.01
N ALA A 164 8.34 0.91 12.57
CA ALA A 164 8.09 2.34 12.80
C ALA A 164 7.92 2.65 14.29
N VAL A 165 7.25 1.77 15.06
CA VAL A 165 7.13 1.86 16.52
C VAL A 165 8.51 1.72 17.17
N ALA A 166 9.31 0.73 16.79
CA ALA A 166 10.65 0.52 17.30
C ALA A 166 11.55 1.74 17.03
N TYR A 167 11.48 2.30 15.82
CA TYR A 167 12.21 3.51 15.45
C TYR A 167 11.86 4.70 16.37
N LYS A 168 10.57 4.97 16.53
CA LYS A 168 10.06 6.09 17.37
C LYS A 168 10.37 5.91 18.84
N SER A 169 10.48 4.68 19.33
CA SER A 169 10.82 4.40 20.73
C SER A 169 12.26 4.77 21.12
N GLY A 170 13.16 4.92 20.14
CA GLY A 170 14.58 5.11 20.35
C GLY A 170 15.32 3.85 20.90
N ASN A 171 14.63 2.73 21.06
CA ASN A 171 15.22 1.47 21.50
C ASN A 171 15.98 0.81 20.35
N LYS A 172 17.32 0.90 20.39
CA LYS A 172 18.20 0.40 19.34
C LYS A 172 18.14 -1.12 19.16
N GLU A 173 17.97 -1.86 20.24
CA GLU A 173 17.90 -3.33 20.19
C GLU A 173 16.60 -3.78 19.49
N LEU A 174 15.46 -3.18 19.87
CA LEU A 174 14.19 -3.46 19.23
C LEU A 174 14.19 -3.04 17.75
N LEU A 175 14.77 -1.89 17.44
CA LEU A 175 14.92 -1.44 16.06
C LEU A 175 15.76 -2.41 15.21
N ASP A 176 16.87 -2.90 15.74
CA ASP A 176 17.72 -3.87 15.05
C ASP A 176 16.98 -5.21 14.80
N ILE A 177 16.19 -5.66 15.77
CA ILE A 177 15.35 -6.85 15.63
C ILE A 177 14.33 -6.67 14.49
N GLU A 178 13.57 -5.58 14.49
CA GLU A 178 12.53 -5.34 13.47
C GLU A 178 13.15 -5.10 12.08
N LEU A 179 14.28 -4.43 12.00
CA LEU A 179 15.00 -4.25 10.74
C LEU A 179 15.50 -5.59 10.17
N LYS A 180 16.02 -6.49 11.00
CA LYS A 180 16.43 -7.85 10.59
C LYS A 180 15.25 -8.67 10.06
N LYS A 181 14.07 -8.54 10.68
CA LYS A 181 12.86 -9.20 10.19
C LYS A 181 12.47 -8.71 8.78
N ILE A 182 12.52 -7.39 8.54
CA ILE A 182 12.24 -6.82 7.22
C ILE A 182 13.25 -7.34 6.19
N ILE A 183 14.54 -7.32 6.51
CA ILE A 183 15.61 -7.82 5.63
C ILE A 183 15.37 -9.29 5.30
N PHE A 184 15.12 -10.13 6.29
CA PHE A 184 14.85 -11.55 6.11
C PHE A 184 13.68 -11.81 5.12
N THR A 185 12.54 -11.13 5.33
CA THR A 185 11.40 -11.28 4.44
C THR A 185 11.69 -10.76 3.03
N ALA A 186 12.40 -9.64 2.90
CA ALA A 186 12.75 -9.08 1.60
C ALA A 186 13.72 -10.00 0.82
N GLU A 187 14.71 -10.57 1.49
CA GLU A 187 15.64 -11.55 0.90
C GLU A 187 14.90 -12.82 0.45
N SER A 188 14.06 -13.39 1.32
CA SER A 188 13.23 -14.55 0.99
C SER A 188 12.32 -14.30 -0.22
N ALA A 189 11.72 -13.10 -0.31
CA ALA A 189 10.92 -12.71 -1.46
C ALA A 189 11.74 -12.62 -2.76
N ARG A 190 12.92 -12.01 -2.70
CA ARG A 190 13.81 -11.86 -3.86
C ARG A 190 14.35 -13.21 -4.37
N GLU A 191 14.66 -14.13 -3.45
CA GLU A 191 15.02 -15.52 -3.82
C GLU A 191 13.87 -16.22 -4.55
N GLY A 192 12.61 -15.93 -4.19
CA GLY A 192 11.42 -16.38 -4.90
C GLY A 192 11.12 -15.62 -6.20
N GLY A 193 11.91 -14.61 -6.57
CA GLY A 193 11.70 -13.78 -7.77
C GLY A 193 10.56 -12.77 -7.62
N LEU A 194 10.14 -12.46 -6.38
CA LEU A 194 9.06 -11.53 -6.11
C LEU A 194 9.57 -10.08 -6.02
N ARG A 195 8.73 -9.12 -6.47
CA ARG A 195 8.93 -7.71 -6.20
C ARG A 195 8.65 -7.42 -4.73
N VAL A 196 9.44 -6.54 -4.12
CA VAL A 196 9.35 -6.22 -2.69
C VAL A 196 8.89 -4.78 -2.51
N ASN A 197 7.67 -4.61 -2.00
CA ASN A 197 7.16 -3.34 -1.54
C ASN A 197 7.15 -3.31 0.01
N ALA A 198 7.06 -2.12 0.58
CA ALA A 198 6.89 -1.93 2.01
C ALA A 198 5.91 -0.79 2.28
N GLY A 199 5.12 -0.93 3.34
CA GLY A 199 4.11 0.05 3.69
C GLY A 199 3.72 -0.01 5.15
N HIS A 200 3.00 1.02 5.56
CA HIS A 200 2.50 1.27 6.91
C HIS A 200 3.48 1.99 7.83
N ASP A 201 3.07 3.16 8.31
CA ASP A 201 3.77 4.02 9.29
C ASP A 201 5.19 4.48 8.89
N LEU A 202 5.53 4.39 7.60
CA LEU A 202 6.77 4.95 7.09
C LEU A 202 6.67 6.48 7.00
N ASP A 203 7.76 7.15 7.40
CA ASP A 203 7.90 8.60 7.39
C ASP A 203 9.32 9.05 6.99
N LEU A 204 9.54 10.36 6.86
CA LEU A 204 10.84 10.94 6.44
C LEU A 204 12.01 10.52 7.34
N SER A 205 11.74 10.19 8.61
CA SER A 205 12.79 9.86 9.58
C SER A 205 13.23 8.39 9.50
N ASN A 206 12.29 7.47 9.21
CA ASN A 206 12.56 6.03 9.24
C ASN A 206 12.87 5.40 7.87
N ILE A 207 12.44 6.00 6.76
CA ILE A 207 12.74 5.54 5.39
C ILE A 207 14.26 5.38 5.12
N PRO A 208 15.16 6.29 5.55
CA PRO A 208 16.58 6.18 5.20
C PRO A 208 17.22 4.86 5.57
N LEU A 209 16.90 4.27 6.72
CA LEU A 209 17.46 2.97 7.13
C LEU A 209 17.02 1.81 6.22
N LEU A 210 15.79 1.86 5.68
CA LEU A 210 15.31 0.86 4.73
C LEU A 210 15.94 1.06 3.35
N ARG A 211 16.09 2.32 2.91
CA ARG A 211 16.72 2.65 1.64
C ARG A 211 18.15 2.14 1.55
N GLU A 212 18.94 2.28 2.61
CA GLU A 212 20.34 1.85 2.67
C GLU A 212 20.54 0.34 2.41
N ARG A 213 19.50 -0.46 2.56
CA ARG A 213 19.55 -1.91 2.33
C ARG A 213 19.33 -2.31 0.88
N ASP A 214 18.77 -1.41 0.05
CA ASP A 214 18.46 -1.63 -1.39
C ASP A 214 17.65 -2.91 -1.68
N LEU A 215 16.80 -3.30 -0.73
CA LEU A 215 15.97 -4.51 -0.84
C LEU A 215 14.52 -4.20 -1.21
N ILE A 216 14.09 -2.94 -1.08
CA ILE A 216 12.70 -2.50 -1.28
C ILE A 216 12.57 -1.75 -2.60
N ASP A 217 11.68 -2.21 -3.46
CA ASP A 217 11.42 -1.63 -4.78
C ASP A 217 10.51 -0.41 -4.69
N GLU A 218 9.51 -0.47 -3.78
CA GLU A 218 8.46 0.54 -3.65
C GLU A 218 8.06 0.73 -2.18
N VAL A 219 7.71 1.97 -1.81
CA VAL A 219 7.02 2.29 -0.56
C VAL A 219 5.69 2.95 -0.84
N SER A 220 4.61 2.44 -0.19
CA SER A 220 3.27 3.01 -0.23
C SER A 220 3.03 3.84 1.03
N ILE A 221 2.86 5.17 0.88
CA ILE A 221 2.78 6.09 2.02
C ILE A 221 1.53 6.96 1.91
N GLY A 222 0.72 6.93 2.97
CA GLY A 222 -0.51 7.73 3.06
C GLY A 222 -0.51 8.64 4.28
N HIS A 223 -0.64 8.07 5.48
CA HIS A 223 -0.88 8.82 6.71
C HIS A 223 0.20 9.88 6.97
N ALA A 224 1.47 9.52 6.91
CA ALA A 224 2.57 10.43 7.21
C ALA A 224 2.63 11.60 6.21
N ILE A 225 2.49 11.34 4.90
CA ILE A 225 2.45 12.42 3.88
C ILE A 225 1.32 13.40 4.18
N ILE A 226 0.11 12.93 4.52
CA ILE A 226 -1.02 13.82 4.78
C ILE A 226 -0.84 14.59 6.08
N SER A 227 -0.39 13.94 7.16
CA SER A 227 -0.13 14.60 8.44
C SER A 227 0.91 15.71 8.32
N GLU A 228 2.03 15.44 7.66
CA GLU A 228 3.08 16.43 7.44
C GLU A 228 2.67 17.54 6.47
N SER A 229 1.74 17.25 5.56
CA SER A 229 1.23 18.23 4.61
C SER A 229 0.39 19.32 5.26
N LEU A 230 -0.17 19.08 6.45
CA LEU A 230 -0.90 20.11 7.20
C LEU A 230 0.00 21.29 7.60
N ASP A 231 1.28 21.03 7.83
CA ASP A 231 2.25 22.06 8.20
C ASP A 231 3.02 22.61 6.99
N LYS A 232 3.35 21.73 6.01
CA LYS A 232 4.32 22.02 4.95
C LYS A 232 3.68 22.26 3.58
N GLY A 233 2.40 21.89 3.44
CA GLY A 233 1.72 21.82 2.15
C GLY A 233 2.02 20.54 1.37
N PHE A 234 1.02 19.99 0.68
CA PHE A 234 1.04 18.65 0.09
C PHE A 234 2.16 18.45 -0.94
N LYS A 235 2.29 19.36 -1.91
CA LYS A 235 3.32 19.30 -2.96
C LYS A 235 4.74 19.32 -2.38
N THR A 236 4.97 20.18 -1.39
CA THR A 236 6.27 20.30 -0.70
C THR A 236 6.62 18.99 0.02
N THR A 237 5.65 18.42 0.72
CA THR A 237 5.83 17.15 1.44
C THR A 237 6.17 16.03 0.48
N ILE A 238 5.44 15.85 -0.63
CA ILE A 238 5.75 14.83 -1.64
C ILE A 238 7.19 14.95 -2.12
N ARG A 239 7.65 16.16 -2.45
CA ARG A 239 9.03 16.39 -2.89
C ARG A 239 10.07 16.02 -1.85
N GLN A 240 9.79 16.23 -0.56
CA GLN A 240 10.66 15.80 0.54
C GLN A 240 10.76 14.26 0.57
N TYR A 241 9.63 13.54 0.44
CA TYR A 241 9.64 12.08 0.37
C TYR A 241 10.42 11.56 -0.84
N ILE A 242 10.19 12.12 -2.02
CA ILE A 242 10.95 11.77 -3.23
C ILE A 242 12.46 11.97 -3.01
N LYS A 243 12.87 13.10 -2.42
CA LYS A 243 14.26 13.36 -2.09
C LYS A 243 14.81 12.34 -1.10
N THR A 244 14.09 12.03 -0.04
CA THR A 244 14.52 11.05 0.99
C THR A 244 14.67 9.64 0.42
N ILE A 245 13.81 9.26 -0.51
CA ILE A 245 13.83 7.95 -1.17
C ILE A 245 15.01 7.83 -2.16
N ASN A 246 15.36 8.90 -2.82
CA ASN A 246 16.44 8.90 -3.83
C ASN A 246 17.85 9.15 -3.24
N GLY A 247 17.97 9.70 -2.04
CA GLY A 247 19.22 10.01 -1.35
C GLY A 247 19.65 11.44 -1.49
#